data_258cdd9622538edd1df1a87ede64d374
#
_entry.id   258cdd9622538edd1df1a87ede64d374
#
_cell.length_a   1.000
_cell.length_b   1.000
_cell.length_c   1.000
_cell.angle_alpha   90.00
_cell.angle_beta   90.00
_cell.angle_gamma   90.00
#
_symmetry.space_group_name_H-M   'P 1'
#
loop_
_entity.id
_entity.type
_entity.pdbx_description
1 polymer ?
#
loop_
_entity_poly.entity_id
_entity_poly.type
_entity_poly.pdbx_seq_one_letter_code
_entity_poly.pdbx_strand_id
1 'polypeptide(L)'
;MKILCVAEKPSISKAVAKILSGESTRTRKTRAKYIMNYDFKFNFPQYGLCDVTMTSVVGHITNIDFPPEYSWGKCPPGRLLEAPTLEVVSQQDVFKNIANEARTANILMIWTDCDREGEFIGWEILQAARLTNPSLTSENVLRSQFSHLERNHILHAAKNPLLLDLNAVKAVSCRMELDLRVGASFTRLLTDLFRKSSVANASMDKDKKSNVISYGTCQFPTLGFIVDRYLRVKSFVSEKFWYISVDLKMENDGEVQLVPFTWTRGHFFDRLFVTLIYQDCIANPFGKITKVIRKPTSNWRPLPLTTVELQKDCARIFKMSAKDALDAAEKLYNKGFISYPRTETDQFPQAMDLKELIGKQSQDTRWGSYCSELLHEGKYRTPRGGKNDDKAHPPIHPVNYANLSALDNDKLKKVYEYVVRRFLACCSDDAKGELNTVTLQWGKEEFTATGLAVIAKNYLNVYPYKKWESSKKLPNFIEGESRSITGGKMKEGKTSPPNHMTEPELIGLMDANGIGTDATIAEHIFKITNRGYVVKTKQRGTEYILPSELGMGLIQGFDRIEFENISLSKPFLRKRLENSLQEIVDGRTTKEQVLREVIQLYRQAFVQSAQKGNILLQAYKDIIDSNNNP
;
A
#
# COMPACT_ATOMS: atom_id res chain seq x y z
N MET A 1 -14.47 -9.92 41.00
CA MET A 1 -13.42 -10.39 40.07
C MET A 1 -12.76 -9.16 39.46
N LYS A 2 -11.44 -9.16 39.30
CA LYS A 2 -10.70 -8.03 38.69
C LYS A 2 -10.19 -8.40 37.30
N ILE A 3 -10.48 -7.54 36.31
CA ILE A 3 -10.03 -7.70 34.92
C ILE A 3 -9.09 -6.54 34.58
N LEU A 4 -7.89 -6.87 34.10
CA LEU A 4 -6.97 -5.90 33.52
C LEU A 4 -7.18 -5.88 32.01
N CYS A 5 -7.60 -4.74 31.48
CA CYS A 5 -7.71 -4.49 30.05
C CYS A 5 -6.53 -3.65 29.58
N VAL A 6 -5.85 -4.06 28.50
CA VAL A 6 -4.70 -3.33 27.96
C VAL A 6 -4.88 -3.09 26.48
N ALA A 7 -4.94 -1.82 26.08
CA ALA A 7 -5.06 -1.38 24.69
C ALA A 7 -3.68 -1.09 24.08
N GLU A 8 -3.60 -1.12 22.75
CA GLU A 8 -2.35 -0.82 22.03
C GLU A 8 -1.94 0.65 22.10
N LYS A 9 -2.94 1.55 22.22
CA LYS A 9 -2.73 3.01 22.16
C LYS A 9 -3.55 3.75 23.23
N PRO A 10 -3.05 4.87 23.75
CA PRO A 10 -3.77 5.67 24.77
C PRO A 10 -5.14 6.18 24.29
N SER A 11 -5.29 6.49 22.99
CA SER A 11 -6.57 6.89 22.39
C SER A 11 -7.60 5.77 22.47
N ILE A 12 -7.21 4.54 22.18
CA ILE A 12 -8.06 3.35 22.22
C ILE A 12 -8.48 3.04 23.65
N SER A 13 -7.54 3.00 24.62
CA SER A 13 -7.87 2.74 26.02
C SER A 13 -8.87 3.74 26.57
N LYS A 14 -8.71 5.04 26.26
CA LYS A 14 -9.64 6.10 26.65
C LYS A 14 -11.03 5.91 26.04
N ALA A 15 -11.10 5.59 24.73
CA ALA A 15 -12.36 5.39 24.03
C ALA A 15 -13.11 4.15 24.54
N VAL A 16 -12.41 3.02 24.68
CA VAL A 16 -12.99 1.76 25.16
C VAL A 16 -13.45 1.92 26.63
N ALA A 17 -12.63 2.52 27.50
CA ALA A 17 -13.02 2.79 28.88
C ALA A 17 -14.30 3.63 28.97
N LYS A 18 -14.41 4.70 28.19
CA LYS A 18 -15.62 5.55 28.12
C LYS A 18 -16.85 4.76 27.67
N ILE A 19 -16.70 3.92 26.66
CA ILE A 19 -17.81 3.11 26.10
C ILE A 19 -18.29 2.06 27.11
N LEU A 20 -17.37 1.33 27.76
CA LEU A 20 -17.70 0.25 28.70
C LEU A 20 -18.24 0.79 30.03
N SER A 21 -17.70 1.89 30.53
CA SER A 21 -18.11 2.47 31.82
C SER A 21 -19.42 3.27 31.78
N GLY A 22 -19.92 3.63 30.59
CA GLY A 22 -21.05 4.57 30.48
C GLY A 22 -20.73 5.98 31.02
N GLU A 23 -19.45 6.41 30.86
CA GLU A 23 -18.88 7.71 31.30
C GLU A 23 -18.47 7.79 32.78
N SER A 24 -18.69 6.78 33.59
CA SER A 24 -18.30 6.76 35.01
C SER A 24 -16.94 6.07 35.20
N THR A 25 -15.83 6.81 34.98
CA THR A 25 -14.48 6.28 35.18
C THR A 25 -13.70 7.07 36.20
N ARG A 26 -12.92 6.37 37.06
CA ARG A 26 -11.87 6.97 37.86
C ARG A 26 -10.56 6.91 37.13
N THR A 27 -9.97 8.05 36.82
CA THR A 27 -8.69 8.12 36.09
C THR A 27 -7.51 8.24 37.07
N ARG A 28 -6.50 7.39 36.88
CA ARG A 28 -5.25 7.42 37.64
C ARG A 28 -4.07 7.72 36.69
N LYS A 29 -3.16 8.63 37.10
CA LYS A 29 -1.92 8.91 36.37
C LYS A 29 -0.92 7.77 36.59
N THR A 30 -0.11 7.48 35.60
CA THR A 30 1.03 6.54 35.67
C THR A 30 2.34 7.28 35.59
N ARG A 31 3.47 6.57 35.80
CA ARG A 31 4.81 7.14 35.57
C ARG A 31 5.10 7.30 34.07
N ALA A 32 4.52 6.46 33.24
CA ALA A 32 4.70 6.53 31.80
C ALA A 32 3.95 7.75 31.23
N LYS A 33 4.68 8.59 30.49
CA LYS A 33 4.11 9.78 29.86
C LYS A 33 2.98 9.38 28.90
N TYR A 34 1.84 10.06 29.00
CA TYR A 34 0.63 9.83 28.20
C TYR A 34 -0.16 8.54 28.50
N ILE A 35 0.30 7.66 29.39
CA ILE A 35 -0.44 6.47 29.80
C ILE A 35 -1.28 6.78 31.04
N MET A 36 -2.53 6.39 30.99
CA MET A 36 -3.47 6.54 32.11
C MET A 36 -4.11 5.18 32.42
N ASN A 37 -4.47 4.98 33.69
CA ASN A 37 -5.29 3.86 34.14
C ASN A 37 -6.71 4.36 34.40
N TYR A 38 -7.70 3.68 33.83
CA TYR A 38 -9.12 3.99 33.96
C TYR A 38 -9.79 2.86 34.73
N ASP A 39 -10.27 3.14 35.94
CA ASP A 39 -10.96 2.16 36.79
C ASP A 39 -12.47 2.37 36.70
N PHE A 40 -13.20 1.29 36.46
CA PHE A 40 -14.66 1.28 36.34
C PHE A 40 -15.22 -0.12 36.59
N LYS A 41 -16.54 -0.25 36.63
CA LYS A 41 -17.24 -1.53 36.72
C LYS A 41 -17.90 -1.85 35.39
N PHE A 42 -17.86 -3.12 34.98
CA PHE A 42 -18.54 -3.60 33.79
C PHE A 42 -19.10 -5.01 34.01
N ASN A 43 -20.29 -5.27 33.47
CA ASN A 43 -20.95 -6.56 33.57
C ASN A 43 -20.63 -7.42 32.34
N PHE A 44 -19.75 -8.39 32.52
CA PHE A 44 -19.42 -9.37 31.48
C PHE A 44 -20.37 -10.56 31.55
N PRO A 45 -20.93 -11.05 30.43
CA PRO A 45 -21.85 -12.19 30.45
C PRO A 45 -21.30 -13.43 31.12
N GLN A 46 -19.98 -13.68 30.96
CA GLN A 46 -19.32 -14.88 31.49
C GLN A 46 -18.91 -14.75 32.97
N TYR A 47 -18.73 -13.52 33.48
CA TYR A 47 -18.08 -13.27 34.76
C TYR A 47 -18.94 -12.41 35.72
N GLY A 48 -20.07 -11.90 35.24
CA GLY A 48 -20.90 -10.97 36.02
C GLY A 48 -20.24 -9.58 36.17
N LEU A 49 -20.60 -8.88 37.23
CA LEU A 49 -20.07 -7.56 37.52
C LEU A 49 -18.61 -7.65 38.00
N CYS A 50 -17.71 -7.05 37.22
CA CYS A 50 -16.26 -7.06 37.48
C CYS A 50 -15.73 -5.66 37.72
N ASP A 51 -14.67 -5.56 38.53
CA ASP A 51 -13.83 -4.38 38.63
C ASP A 51 -12.81 -4.40 37.47
N VAL A 52 -12.84 -3.37 36.63
CA VAL A 52 -12.01 -3.27 35.44
C VAL A 52 -10.99 -2.15 35.60
N THR A 53 -9.72 -2.44 35.32
CA THR A 53 -8.70 -1.43 35.07
C THR A 53 -8.36 -1.47 33.59
N MET A 54 -8.59 -0.38 32.87
CA MET A 54 -8.17 -0.22 31.47
C MET A 54 -6.92 0.65 31.41
N THR A 55 -5.87 0.16 30.76
CA THR A 55 -4.65 0.89 30.48
C THR A 55 -4.23 0.73 29.02
N SER A 56 -3.05 1.19 28.64
CA SER A 56 -2.53 1.01 27.28
C SER A 56 -1.02 0.88 27.26
N VAL A 57 -0.54 0.40 26.12
CA VAL A 57 0.86 0.55 25.67
C VAL A 57 0.95 1.65 24.61
N VAL A 58 2.13 1.80 23.99
CA VAL A 58 2.37 2.65 22.82
C VAL A 58 3.10 1.78 21.78
N GLY A 59 2.35 0.83 21.18
CA GLY A 59 2.93 -0.20 20.33
C GLY A 59 3.79 -1.20 21.13
N HIS A 60 4.84 -1.73 20.52
CA HIS A 60 5.76 -2.69 21.14
C HIS A 60 6.42 -2.16 22.40
N ILE A 61 6.41 -2.92 23.47
CA ILE A 61 7.05 -2.58 24.76
C ILE A 61 8.40 -3.27 24.93
N THR A 62 8.69 -4.27 24.12
CA THR A 62 9.98 -4.94 24.03
C THR A 62 10.58 -4.80 22.63
N ASN A 63 11.83 -5.11 22.49
CA ASN A 63 12.55 -5.23 21.24
C ASN A 63 13.53 -6.39 21.34
N ILE A 64 14.02 -6.88 20.23
CA ILE A 64 15.08 -7.88 20.19
C ILE A 64 16.41 -7.23 19.80
N ASP A 65 17.48 -7.63 20.45
CA ASP A 65 18.83 -7.17 20.15
C ASP A 65 19.85 -8.30 20.41
N PHE A 66 21.08 -8.08 20.05
CA PHE A 66 22.18 -8.99 20.35
C PHE A 66 22.79 -8.71 21.73
N PRO A 67 23.37 -9.73 22.40
CA PRO A 67 24.20 -9.53 23.57
C PRO A 67 25.35 -8.56 23.32
N PRO A 68 25.86 -7.85 24.37
CA PRO A 68 26.89 -6.83 24.24
C PRO A 68 28.19 -7.28 23.58
N GLU A 69 28.55 -8.56 23.66
CA GLU A 69 29.70 -9.16 22.98
C GLU A 69 29.58 -9.18 21.46
N TYR A 70 28.34 -9.07 20.93
CA TYR A 70 28.05 -8.96 19.51
C TYR A 70 27.87 -7.52 19.02
N SER A 71 28.20 -6.51 19.84
CA SER A 71 28.10 -5.11 19.43
C SER A 71 29.07 -4.81 18.29
N TRP A 72 28.84 -3.67 17.60
CA TRP A 72 29.62 -3.30 16.41
C TRP A 72 31.13 -3.20 16.74
N GLY A 73 31.94 -3.83 15.91
CA GLY A 73 33.41 -3.89 16.09
C GLY A 73 33.92 -4.98 17.01
N LYS A 74 33.05 -5.67 17.79
CA LYS A 74 33.48 -6.76 18.69
C LYS A 74 33.42 -8.17 18.05
N CYS A 75 32.64 -8.33 17.01
CA CYS A 75 32.56 -9.62 16.28
C CYS A 75 32.48 -9.42 14.77
N PRO A 76 32.94 -10.38 13.95
CA PRO A 76 32.73 -10.38 12.51
C PRO A 76 31.24 -10.32 12.15
N PRO A 77 30.81 -9.50 11.15
CA PRO A 77 29.38 -9.34 10.83
C PRO A 77 28.64 -10.63 10.51
N GLY A 78 29.29 -11.59 9.87
CA GLY A 78 28.69 -12.89 9.53
C GLY A 78 28.27 -13.75 10.74
N ARG A 79 28.88 -13.55 11.90
CA ARG A 79 28.50 -14.25 13.13
C ARG A 79 27.10 -13.85 13.63
N LEU A 80 26.61 -12.67 13.24
CA LEU A 80 25.29 -12.18 13.66
C LEU A 80 24.15 -13.01 13.07
N LEU A 81 24.36 -13.71 11.98
CA LEU A 81 23.35 -14.61 11.40
C LEU A 81 22.94 -15.74 12.37
N GLU A 82 23.83 -16.14 13.28
CA GLU A 82 23.60 -17.24 14.23
C GLU A 82 23.78 -16.81 15.69
N ALA A 83 24.09 -15.54 15.96
CA ALA A 83 24.27 -15.04 17.31
C ALA A 83 22.99 -15.20 18.14
N PRO A 84 23.07 -15.45 19.46
CA PRO A 84 21.89 -15.43 20.30
C PRO A 84 21.24 -14.04 20.28
N THR A 85 19.92 -14.01 20.47
CA THR A 85 19.17 -12.76 20.59
C THR A 85 18.62 -12.62 22.00
N LEU A 86 18.51 -11.38 22.47
CA LEU A 86 17.95 -11.03 23.78
C LEU A 86 16.71 -10.16 23.57
N GLU A 87 15.68 -10.42 24.34
CA GLU A 87 14.55 -9.51 24.47
C GLU A 87 14.90 -8.38 25.43
N VAL A 88 14.73 -7.14 24.97
CA VAL A 88 15.07 -5.92 25.69
C VAL A 88 13.82 -5.08 25.89
N VAL A 89 13.50 -4.74 27.12
CA VAL A 89 12.38 -3.84 27.44
C VAL A 89 12.73 -2.42 26.97
N SER A 90 12.01 -1.94 25.96
CA SER A 90 12.18 -0.60 25.37
C SER A 90 11.40 0.48 26.12
N GLN A 91 10.28 0.12 26.75
CA GLN A 91 9.36 1.03 27.44
C GLN A 91 9.21 0.66 28.92
N GLN A 92 10.24 0.90 29.73
CA GLN A 92 10.32 0.45 31.12
C GLN A 92 9.14 0.86 32.02
N ASP A 93 8.69 2.14 31.90
CA ASP A 93 7.59 2.63 32.76
C ASP A 93 6.23 2.04 32.37
N VAL A 94 6.02 1.79 31.08
CA VAL A 94 4.80 1.10 30.59
C VAL A 94 4.80 -0.36 31.05
N PHE A 95 5.93 -1.04 30.87
CA PHE A 95 6.13 -2.42 31.28
C PHE A 95 5.88 -2.60 32.79
N LYS A 96 6.45 -1.71 33.62
CA LYS A 96 6.23 -1.70 35.08
C LYS A 96 4.77 -1.39 35.44
N ASN A 97 4.07 -0.52 34.71
CA ASN A 97 2.67 -0.23 34.96
C ASN A 97 1.80 -1.49 34.73
N ILE A 98 2.02 -2.20 33.62
CA ILE A 98 1.30 -3.47 33.31
C ILE A 98 1.55 -4.48 34.40
N ALA A 99 2.83 -4.72 34.77
CA ALA A 99 3.19 -5.67 35.82
C ALA A 99 2.50 -5.33 37.16
N ASN A 100 2.48 -4.03 37.56
CA ASN A 100 1.85 -3.62 38.80
C ASN A 100 0.33 -3.81 38.80
N GLU A 101 -0.37 -3.44 37.73
CA GLU A 101 -1.83 -3.59 37.62
C GLU A 101 -2.25 -5.07 37.47
N ALA A 102 -1.39 -5.92 36.89
CA ALA A 102 -1.62 -7.35 36.72
C ALA A 102 -1.58 -8.14 38.04
N ARG A 103 -0.90 -7.62 39.07
CA ARG A 103 -0.66 -8.34 40.35
C ARG A 103 -1.92 -8.92 40.98
N THR A 104 -3.04 -8.24 40.85
CA THR A 104 -4.33 -8.63 41.43
C THR A 104 -5.38 -8.98 40.38
N ALA A 105 -5.00 -9.05 39.10
CA ALA A 105 -5.92 -9.36 38.01
C ALA A 105 -6.21 -10.88 37.97
N ASN A 106 -7.47 -11.24 37.84
CA ASN A 106 -7.88 -12.62 37.59
C ASN A 106 -7.84 -12.97 36.09
N ILE A 107 -8.10 -11.95 35.25
CA ILE A 107 -8.14 -12.07 33.79
C ILE A 107 -7.35 -10.89 33.21
N LEU A 108 -6.60 -11.18 32.14
CA LEU A 108 -5.98 -10.20 31.25
C LEU A 108 -6.76 -10.15 29.94
N MET A 109 -7.28 -8.99 29.57
CA MET A 109 -8.02 -8.78 28.32
C MET A 109 -7.27 -7.80 27.43
N ILE A 110 -6.83 -8.27 26.25
CA ILE A 110 -5.97 -7.54 25.32
C ILE A 110 -6.84 -6.85 24.25
N TRP A 111 -6.60 -5.56 24.04
CA TRP A 111 -7.32 -4.67 23.11
C TRP A 111 -6.36 -4.03 22.11
N THR A 112 -5.58 -4.85 21.42
CA THR A 112 -4.67 -4.40 20.35
C THR A 112 -5.36 -4.47 18.99
N ASP A 113 -4.79 -3.83 17.97
CA ASP A 113 -5.32 -3.89 16.61
C ASP A 113 -5.35 -5.35 16.10
N CYS A 114 -6.30 -5.71 15.23
CA CYS A 114 -6.55 -7.10 14.85
C CYS A 114 -5.62 -7.59 13.72
N ASP A 115 -4.35 -7.22 13.76
CA ASP A 115 -3.32 -7.73 12.87
C ASP A 115 -2.31 -8.61 13.62
N ARG A 116 -1.34 -9.18 12.90
CA ARG A 116 -0.31 -10.04 13.51
C ARG A 116 0.56 -9.30 14.51
N GLU A 117 0.83 -8.01 14.27
CA GLU A 117 1.58 -7.15 15.19
C GLU A 117 0.81 -6.98 16.50
N GLY A 118 -0.51 -6.77 16.42
CA GLY A 118 -1.37 -6.69 17.60
C GLY A 118 -1.38 -7.99 18.42
N GLU A 119 -1.30 -9.16 17.79
CA GLU A 119 -1.14 -10.44 18.51
C GLU A 119 0.22 -10.51 19.22
N PHE A 120 1.30 -10.05 18.58
CA PHE A 120 2.62 -10.03 19.19
C PHE A 120 2.72 -9.00 20.34
N ILE A 121 2.16 -7.81 20.18
CA ILE A 121 2.06 -6.81 21.27
C ILE A 121 1.24 -7.39 22.43
N GLY A 122 0.17 -8.13 22.14
CA GLY A 122 -0.60 -8.86 23.16
C GLY A 122 0.25 -9.87 23.94
N TRP A 123 1.15 -10.59 23.27
CA TRP A 123 2.11 -11.47 23.89
C TRP A 123 3.10 -10.73 24.79
N GLU A 124 3.65 -9.61 24.34
CA GLU A 124 4.55 -8.76 25.14
C GLU A 124 3.84 -8.26 26.42
N ILE A 125 2.58 -7.85 26.31
CA ILE A 125 1.73 -7.45 27.46
C ILE A 125 1.59 -8.62 28.44
N LEU A 126 1.34 -9.83 27.93
CA LEU A 126 1.25 -11.03 28.76
C LEU A 126 2.57 -11.33 29.49
N GLN A 127 3.71 -11.21 28.79
CA GLN A 127 5.03 -11.41 29.43
C GLN A 127 5.27 -10.38 30.56
N ALA A 128 4.92 -9.12 30.33
CA ALA A 128 5.01 -8.09 31.38
C ALA A 128 4.10 -8.39 32.59
N ALA A 129 2.88 -8.86 32.34
CA ALA A 129 1.91 -9.21 33.38
C ALA A 129 2.35 -10.41 34.22
N ARG A 130 2.92 -11.44 33.58
CA ARG A 130 3.39 -12.67 34.23
C ARG A 130 4.54 -12.48 35.21
N LEU A 131 5.31 -11.42 35.10
CA LEU A 131 6.37 -11.11 36.08
C LEU A 131 5.85 -10.98 37.51
N THR A 132 4.62 -10.49 37.68
CA THR A 132 4.02 -10.28 39.01
C THR A 132 2.81 -11.17 39.26
N ASN A 133 2.27 -11.79 38.22
CA ASN A 133 1.13 -12.68 38.31
C ASN A 133 1.31 -13.93 37.40
N PRO A 134 2.08 -14.92 37.83
CA PRO A 134 2.30 -16.15 37.06
C PRO A 134 1.04 -17.00 36.82
N SER A 135 -0.09 -16.72 37.52
CA SER A 135 -1.36 -17.41 37.32
C SER A 135 -2.08 -17.07 36.02
N LEU A 136 -1.62 -16.04 35.29
CA LEU A 136 -2.13 -15.70 33.99
C LEU A 136 -1.64 -16.72 32.94
N THR A 137 -2.48 -17.68 32.64
CA THR A 137 -2.26 -18.75 31.66
C THR A 137 -2.98 -18.41 30.34
N SER A 138 -2.88 -19.28 29.35
CA SER A 138 -3.63 -19.12 28.08
C SER A 138 -5.16 -19.12 28.27
N GLU A 139 -5.68 -19.69 29.36
CA GLU A 139 -7.12 -19.82 29.61
C GLU A 139 -7.76 -18.51 30.14
N ASN A 140 -6.98 -17.68 30.84
CA ASN A 140 -7.45 -16.42 31.43
C ASN A 140 -6.83 -15.18 30.80
N VAL A 141 -6.22 -15.37 29.61
CA VAL A 141 -5.72 -14.29 28.74
C VAL A 141 -6.58 -14.22 27.49
N LEU A 142 -7.36 -13.17 27.38
CA LEU A 142 -8.39 -13.01 26.37
C LEU A 142 -8.06 -11.88 25.41
N ARG A 143 -8.52 -12.02 24.19
CA ARG A 143 -8.30 -11.11 23.08
C ARG A 143 -9.62 -10.52 22.60
N SER A 144 -9.85 -9.24 22.81
CA SER A 144 -11.01 -8.52 22.27
C SER A 144 -10.70 -8.01 20.87
N GLN A 145 -11.35 -8.56 19.87
CA GLN A 145 -11.16 -8.19 18.47
C GLN A 145 -12.13 -7.08 18.07
N PHE A 146 -11.60 -5.98 17.52
CA PHE A 146 -12.38 -4.84 17.05
C PHE A 146 -11.72 -4.21 15.82
N SER A 147 -12.54 -3.70 14.91
CA SER A 147 -12.08 -3.04 13.67
C SER A 147 -12.42 -1.54 13.62
N HIS A 148 -13.24 -1.06 14.58
CA HIS A 148 -13.61 0.37 14.71
C HIS A 148 -14.15 0.67 16.12
N LEU A 149 -14.22 1.96 16.47
CA LEU A 149 -14.58 2.42 17.82
C LEU A 149 -16.09 2.79 17.98
N GLU A 150 -16.96 2.11 17.23
CA GLU A 150 -18.40 2.26 17.40
C GLU A 150 -18.85 1.52 18.66
N ARG A 151 -19.81 2.10 19.41
CA ARG A 151 -20.24 1.61 20.73
C ARG A 151 -20.67 0.15 20.73
N ASN A 152 -21.57 -0.23 19.81
CA ASN A 152 -22.13 -1.58 19.79
C ASN A 152 -21.05 -2.62 19.43
N HIS A 153 -20.14 -2.26 18.53
CA HIS A 153 -19.03 -3.09 18.13
C HIS A 153 -18.05 -3.35 19.29
N ILE A 154 -17.68 -2.31 20.04
CA ILE A 154 -16.83 -2.44 21.23
C ILE A 154 -17.52 -3.27 22.34
N LEU A 155 -18.82 -3.05 22.57
CA LEU A 155 -19.58 -3.86 23.52
C LEU A 155 -19.64 -5.34 23.10
N HIS A 156 -19.77 -5.61 21.80
CA HIS A 156 -19.73 -6.97 21.27
C HIS A 156 -18.35 -7.61 21.48
N ALA A 157 -17.28 -6.89 21.15
CA ALA A 157 -15.91 -7.36 21.36
C ALA A 157 -15.58 -7.67 22.84
N ALA A 158 -16.09 -6.85 23.77
CA ALA A 158 -15.93 -7.07 25.20
C ALA A 158 -16.63 -8.35 25.68
N LYS A 159 -17.81 -8.64 25.11
CA LYS A 159 -18.64 -9.79 25.50
C LYS A 159 -18.25 -11.10 24.84
N ASN A 160 -17.54 -11.05 23.72
CA ASN A 160 -17.15 -12.21 22.92
C ASN A 160 -15.64 -12.22 22.63
N PRO A 161 -14.79 -12.24 23.69
CA PRO A 161 -13.35 -12.29 23.48
C PRO A 161 -12.92 -13.67 22.99
N LEU A 162 -11.81 -13.72 22.27
CA LEU A 162 -11.14 -14.94 21.79
C LEU A 162 -9.87 -15.21 22.60
N LEU A 163 -9.15 -16.27 22.26
CA LEU A 163 -7.80 -16.51 22.77
C LEU A 163 -6.77 -15.78 21.91
N LEU A 164 -5.58 -15.55 22.46
CA LEU A 164 -4.44 -15.01 21.73
C LEU A 164 -3.95 -16.02 20.68
N ASP A 165 -3.71 -15.57 19.44
CA ASP A 165 -3.18 -16.41 18.37
C ASP A 165 -1.64 -16.56 18.50
N LEU A 166 -1.22 -17.68 19.11
CA LEU A 166 0.19 -17.96 19.30
C LEU A 166 0.96 -18.26 18.00
N ASN A 167 0.29 -18.67 16.94
CA ASN A 167 0.94 -18.87 15.65
C ASN A 167 1.26 -17.54 14.97
N ALA A 168 0.35 -16.57 15.04
CA ALA A 168 0.61 -15.21 14.63
C ALA A 168 1.78 -14.59 15.42
N VAL A 169 1.80 -14.79 16.74
CA VAL A 169 2.93 -14.38 17.60
C VAL A 169 4.26 -14.97 17.13
N LYS A 170 4.31 -16.28 16.84
CA LYS A 170 5.52 -16.96 16.35
C LYS A 170 5.96 -16.42 14.99
N ALA A 171 5.02 -16.13 14.08
CA ALA A 171 5.33 -15.58 12.76
C ALA A 171 5.97 -14.20 12.86
N VAL A 172 5.42 -13.28 13.68
CA VAL A 172 6.02 -11.95 13.90
C VAL A 172 7.38 -12.06 14.57
N SER A 173 7.51 -12.91 15.61
CA SER A 173 8.79 -13.18 16.27
C SER A 173 9.85 -13.70 15.28
N CYS A 174 9.47 -14.61 14.36
CA CYS A 174 10.35 -15.13 13.31
C CYS A 174 10.82 -13.99 12.38
N ARG A 175 9.90 -13.15 11.93
CA ARG A 175 10.20 -12.00 11.07
C ARG A 175 11.14 -11.02 11.75
N MET A 176 10.85 -10.61 12.99
CA MET A 176 11.71 -9.69 13.76
C MET A 176 13.12 -10.22 13.91
N GLU A 177 13.26 -11.50 14.24
CA GLU A 177 14.57 -12.14 14.42
C GLU A 177 15.35 -12.23 13.11
N LEU A 178 14.70 -12.59 11.99
CA LEU A 178 15.33 -12.58 10.66
C LEU A 178 15.74 -11.18 10.23
N ASP A 179 14.87 -10.19 10.40
CA ASP A 179 15.16 -8.81 10.03
C ASP A 179 16.31 -8.23 10.87
N LEU A 180 16.42 -8.58 12.16
CA LEU A 180 17.56 -8.21 13.00
C LEU A 180 18.86 -8.87 12.51
N ARG A 181 18.87 -10.20 12.39
CA ARG A 181 20.07 -10.98 12.04
C ARG A 181 20.63 -10.59 10.67
N VAL A 182 19.77 -10.62 9.67
CA VAL A 182 20.13 -10.30 8.28
C VAL A 182 20.44 -8.81 8.14
N GLY A 183 19.57 -7.96 8.69
CA GLY A 183 19.74 -6.51 8.65
C GLY A 183 21.06 -6.04 9.26
N ALA A 184 21.40 -6.54 10.46
CA ALA A 184 22.65 -6.17 11.14
C ALA A 184 23.88 -6.73 10.42
N SER A 185 23.85 -8.00 9.99
CA SER A 185 24.98 -8.64 9.29
C SER A 185 25.38 -7.88 8.03
N PHE A 186 24.41 -7.67 7.12
CA PHE A 186 24.67 -6.97 5.87
C PHE A 186 24.92 -5.47 6.06
N THR A 187 24.26 -4.81 7.01
CA THR A 187 24.53 -3.39 7.31
C THR A 187 25.95 -3.18 7.75
N ARG A 188 26.47 -4.04 8.65
CA ARG A 188 27.86 -3.93 9.11
C ARG A 188 28.84 -4.25 7.99
N LEU A 189 28.59 -5.33 7.21
CA LEU A 189 29.41 -5.70 6.05
C LEU A 189 29.54 -4.52 5.06
N LEU A 190 28.41 -3.98 4.61
CA LEU A 190 28.39 -2.89 3.64
C LEU A 190 29.05 -1.63 4.21
N THR A 191 28.74 -1.28 5.46
CA THR A 191 29.32 -0.10 6.09
C THR A 191 30.84 -0.21 6.23
N ASP A 192 31.33 -1.36 6.70
CA ASP A 192 32.77 -1.60 6.86
C ASP A 192 33.51 -1.63 5.52
N LEU A 193 32.88 -2.20 4.47
CA LEU A 193 33.42 -2.23 3.12
C LEU A 193 33.57 -0.81 2.53
N PHE A 194 32.51 0.00 2.62
CA PHE A 194 32.52 1.35 2.04
C PHE A 194 33.37 2.32 2.86
N ARG A 195 33.44 2.20 4.18
CA ARG A 195 34.33 3.04 5.02
C ARG A 195 35.81 2.84 4.71
N LYS A 196 36.22 1.66 4.28
CA LYS A 196 37.62 1.36 3.88
C LYS A 196 37.96 1.90 2.50
N SER A 197 36.99 2.33 1.71
CA SER A 197 37.19 2.82 0.35
C SER A 197 37.40 4.33 0.32
N SER A 198 38.46 4.79 -0.33
CA SER A 198 38.74 6.23 -0.54
C SER A 198 37.67 6.90 -1.42
N VAL A 199 37.09 6.18 -2.37
CA VAL A 199 36.06 6.69 -3.28
C VAL A 199 34.75 6.97 -2.56
N ALA A 200 34.36 6.07 -1.64
CA ALA A 200 33.15 6.24 -0.85
C ALA A 200 33.29 7.39 0.18
N ASN A 201 34.48 7.58 0.75
CA ASN A 201 34.73 8.67 1.71
C ASN A 201 34.66 10.08 1.08
N ALA A 202 34.94 10.20 -0.22
CA ALA A 202 34.88 11.47 -0.95
C ALA A 202 33.42 11.91 -1.27
N SER A 203 32.50 10.94 -1.44
CA SER A 203 31.11 11.18 -1.82
C SER A 203 30.12 11.08 -0.66
N MET A 204 30.55 10.58 0.51
CA MET A 204 29.72 10.57 1.72
C MET A 204 29.62 11.97 2.31
N ASP A 205 28.39 12.41 2.53
CA ASP A 205 28.05 13.70 3.10
C ASP A 205 28.71 13.87 4.49
N LYS A 206 29.71 14.78 4.59
CA LYS A 206 30.48 15.02 5.81
C LYS A 206 29.62 15.51 6.99
N ASP A 207 28.42 16.02 6.69
CA ASP A 207 27.49 16.58 7.68
C ASP A 207 26.51 15.52 8.24
N LYS A 208 26.44 14.31 7.68
CA LYS A 208 25.57 13.25 8.22
C LYS A 208 26.26 12.54 9.40
N LYS A 209 25.66 12.66 10.58
CA LYS A 209 26.09 12.04 11.86
C LYS A 209 26.23 10.50 11.84
N SER A 210 25.77 9.79 10.80
CA SER A 210 26.00 8.35 10.66
C SER A 210 26.18 7.96 9.20
N ASN A 211 27.42 7.61 8.84
CA ASN A 211 27.77 7.03 7.54
C ASN A 211 27.48 5.51 7.53
N VAL A 212 26.23 5.12 7.88
CA VAL A 212 25.81 3.73 7.93
C VAL A 212 25.06 3.37 6.65
N ILE A 213 25.55 2.37 5.93
CA ILE A 213 24.88 1.81 4.76
C ILE A 213 23.98 0.66 5.24
N SER A 214 22.73 0.97 5.46
CA SER A 214 21.78 0.03 6.03
C SER A 214 21.21 -0.91 4.96
N TYR A 215 21.30 -2.21 5.20
CA TYR A 215 20.59 -3.23 4.44
C TYR A 215 19.22 -3.52 5.06
N GLY A 216 18.26 -3.92 4.24
CA GLY A 216 16.98 -4.45 4.71
C GLY A 216 16.35 -5.35 3.65
N THR A 217 15.75 -6.44 4.13
CA THR A 217 15.18 -7.51 3.31
C THR A 217 14.04 -7.05 2.38
N CYS A 218 13.30 -6.00 2.75
CA CYS A 218 12.28 -5.35 1.92
C CYS A 218 12.84 -4.16 1.13
N GLN A 219 13.77 -3.40 1.73
CA GLN A 219 14.22 -2.13 1.15
C GLN A 219 15.06 -2.30 -0.11
N PHE A 220 15.88 -3.34 -0.17
CA PHE A 220 16.70 -3.60 -1.36
C PHE A 220 15.88 -4.06 -2.56
N PRO A 221 14.93 -4.99 -2.47
CA PRO A 221 14.02 -5.27 -3.57
C PRO A 221 13.16 -4.06 -3.99
N THR A 222 12.74 -3.22 -3.03
CA THR A 222 12.03 -1.97 -3.34
C THR A 222 12.90 -1.02 -4.16
N LEU A 223 14.17 -0.86 -3.78
CA LEU A 223 15.16 -0.09 -4.52
C LEU A 223 15.44 -0.71 -5.90
N GLY A 224 15.46 -2.04 -5.99
CA GLY A 224 15.66 -2.80 -7.23
C GLY A 224 14.64 -2.44 -8.31
N PHE A 225 13.35 -2.30 -7.98
CA PHE A 225 12.32 -1.85 -8.93
C PHE A 225 12.62 -0.47 -9.52
N ILE A 226 13.11 0.45 -8.69
CA ILE A 226 13.42 1.81 -9.10
C ILE A 226 14.63 1.84 -10.03
N VAL A 227 15.68 1.08 -9.68
CA VAL A 227 16.90 0.95 -10.49
C VAL A 227 16.58 0.28 -11.84
N ASP A 228 15.83 -0.82 -11.85
CA ASP A 228 15.42 -1.51 -13.08
C ASP A 228 14.64 -0.57 -14.02
N ARG A 229 13.70 0.21 -13.48
CA ARG A 229 12.95 1.20 -14.28
C ARG A 229 13.87 2.30 -14.81
N TYR A 230 14.79 2.81 -14.00
CA TYR A 230 15.75 3.84 -14.40
C TYR A 230 16.65 3.36 -15.52
N LEU A 231 17.20 2.15 -15.41
CA LEU A 231 18.06 1.55 -16.44
C LEU A 231 17.29 1.31 -17.75
N ARG A 232 16.05 0.84 -17.69
CA ARG A 232 15.18 0.70 -18.87
C ARG A 232 14.92 2.02 -19.58
N VAL A 233 14.80 3.12 -18.84
CA VAL A 233 14.63 4.47 -19.42
C VAL A 233 15.96 4.92 -20.05
N LYS A 234 17.09 4.72 -19.35
CA LYS A 234 18.41 5.17 -19.80
C LYS A 234 18.91 4.38 -21.02
N SER A 235 18.66 3.08 -21.08
CA SER A 235 19.09 2.21 -22.20
C SER A 235 18.10 2.16 -23.37
N PHE A 236 17.01 2.92 -23.29
CA PHE A 236 15.99 2.88 -24.32
C PHE A 236 16.50 3.49 -25.62
N VAL A 237 16.41 2.73 -26.70
CA VAL A 237 16.72 3.19 -28.05
C VAL A 237 15.42 3.49 -28.77
N SER A 238 15.25 4.74 -29.20
CA SER A 238 14.05 5.17 -29.90
C SER A 238 14.08 4.72 -31.36
N GLU A 239 13.01 4.06 -31.79
CA GLU A 239 12.83 3.58 -33.16
C GLU A 239 11.73 4.37 -33.87
N LYS A 240 11.93 4.62 -35.16
CA LYS A 240 10.91 5.26 -36.00
C LYS A 240 9.87 4.22 -36.39
N PHE A 241 8.61 4.66 -36.45
CA PHE A 241 7.51 3.89 -36.98
C PHE A 241 6.62 4.74 -37.89
N TRP A 242 5.88 4.10 -38.76
CA TRP A 242 4.99 4.77 -39.73
C TRP A 242 3.58 4.21 -39.59
N TYR A 243 2.60 5.10 -39.80
CA TYR A 243 1.18 4.76 -39.77
C TYR A 243 0.40 5.66 -40.71
N ILE A 244 -0.80 5.21 -41.08
CA ILE A 244 -1.72 5.98 -41.93
C ILE A 244 -2.79 6.59 -41.04
N SER A 245 -3.06 7.87 -41.20
CA SER A 245 -4.18 8.55 -40.53
C SER A 245 -5.12 9.14 -41.55
N VAL A 246 -6.40 9.08 -41.26
CA VAL A 246 -7.46 9.61 -42.13
C VAL A 246 -8.35 10.53 -41.31
N ASP A 247 -8.61 11.73 -41.83
CA ASP A 247 -9.56 12.65 -41.26
C ASP A 247 -10.71 12.86 -42.28
N LEU A 248 -11.94 12.46 -41.89
CA LEU A 248 -13.12 12.75 -42.70
C LEU A 248 -13.74 14.09 -42.34
N LYS A 249 -14.08 14.90 -43.35
CA LYS A 249 -14.89 16.10 -43.18
C LYS A 249 -16.37 15.70 -43.17
N MET A 250 -17.06 16.07 -42.11
CA MET A 250 -18.49 15.83 -41.96
C MET A 250 -19.16 17.19 -41.69
N GLU A 251 -20.23 17.47 -42.41
CA GLU A 251 -21.13 18.58 -42.09
C GLU A 251 -22.18 18.07 -41.10
N ASN A 252 -22.28 18.77 -39.97
CA ASN A 252 -23.29 18.50 -38.97
C ASN A 252 -23.86 19.85 -38.50
N ASP A 253 -25.15 20.04 -38.69
CA ASP A 253 -25.88 21.27 -38.32
C ASP A 253 -25.23 22.59 -38.84
N GLY A 254 -24.64 22.54 -40.05
CA GLY A 254 -23.98 23.69 -40.67
C GLY A 254 -22.53 23.93 -40.24
N GLU A 255 -21.99 23.12 -39.33
CA GLU A 255 -20.58 23.13 -38.95
C GLU A 255 -19.80 21.99 -39.59
N VAL A 256 -18.59 22.28 -40.07
CA VAL A 256 -17.66 21.27 -40.60
C VAL A 256 -16.87 20.68 -39.47
N GLN A 257 -17.13 19.42 -39.17
CA GLN A 257 -16.39 18.64 -38.18
C GLN A 257 -15.38 17.71 -38.88
N LEU A 258 -14.11 17.73 -38.40
CA LEU A 258 -13.10 16.75 -38.79
C LEU A 258 -13.17 15.58 -37.82
N VAL A 259 -13.40 14.35 -38.34
CA VAL A 259 -13.44 13.12 -37.58
C VAL A 259 -12.17 12.32 -37.88
N PRO A 260 -11.26 12.17 -36.90
CA PRO A 260 -10.06 11.38 -37.08
C PRO A 260 -10.38 9.87 -37.02
N PHE A 261 -9.88 9.13 -37.99
CA PHE A 261 -9.92 7.67 -38.03
C PHE A 261 -8.52 7.11 -37.80
N THR A 262 -8.43 6.14 -36.92
CA THR A 262 -7.19 5.44 -36.58
C THR A 262 -7.08 4.16 -37.39
N TRP A 263 -5.90 3.92 -37.99
CA TRP A 263 -5.63 2.71 -38.74
C TRP A 263 -5.72 1.45 -37.87
N THR A 264 -6.48 0.45 -38.29
CA THR A 264 -6.71 -0.76 -37.47
C THR A 264 -5.47 -1.61 -37.26
N ARG A 265 -4.52 -1.57 -38.19
CA ARG A 265 -3.22 -2.24 -38.05
C ARG A 265 -2.25 -1.50 -37.10
N GLY A 266 -2.59 -0.30 -36.62
CA GLY A 266 -1.77 0.49 -35.73
C GLY A 266 -0.60 1.16 -36.46
N HIS A 267 0.62 0.61 -36.35
CA HIS A 267 1.84 1.13 -36.97
C HIS A 267 2.83 0.02 -37.32
N PHE A 268 3.78 0.32 -38.21
CA PHE A 268 4.86 -0.58 -38.60
C PHE A 268 6.20 0.13 -38.56
N PHE A 269 7.27 -0.63 -38.36
CA PHE A 269 8.65 -0.12 -38.33
C PHE A 269 9.30 -0.13 -39.73
N ASP A 270 8.64 -0.65 -40.75
CA ASP A 270 9.08 -0.64 -42.14
C ASP A 270 8.34 0.47 -42.91
N ARG A 271 9.11 1.50 -43.30
CA ARG A 271 8.59 2.63 -44.07
C ARG A 271 8.11 2.24 -45.46
N LEU A 272 8.87 1.37 -46.16
CA LEU A 272 8.55 0.97 -47.52
C LEU A 272 7.21 0.21 -47.56
N PHE A 273 7.03 -0.71 -46.62
CA PHE A 273 5.78 -1.47 -46.48
C PHE A 273 4.57 -0.54 -46.29
N VAL A 274 4.67 0.43 -45.38
CA VAL A 274 3.57 1.40 -45.16
C VAL A 274 3.37 2.31 -46.37
N THR A 275 4.44 2.67 -47.09
CA THR A 275 4.35 3.47 -48.32
C THR A 275 3.58 2.74 -49.39
N LEU A 276 3.81 1.44 -49.62
CA LEU A 276 3.07 0.63 -50.60
C LEU A 276 1.58 0.53 -50.25
N ILE A 277 1.26 0.30 -48.98
CA ILE A 277 -0.13 0.30 -48.52
C ILE A 277 -0.76 1.68 -48.72
N TYR A 278 -0.06 2.74 -48.39
CA TYR A 278 -0.56 4.11 -48.56
C TYR A 278 -0.80 4.45 -50.03
N GLN A 279 0.05 3.99 -50.96
CA GLN A 279 -0.15 4.16 -52.40
C GLN A 279 -1.42 3.48 -52.89
N ASP A 280 -1.71 2.26 -52.42
CA ASP A 280 -2.99 1.57 -52.70
C ASP A 280 -4.20 2.36 -52.18
N CYS A 281 -4.05 2.95 -50.99
CA CYS A 281 -5.11 3.78 -50.42
C CYS A 281 -5.36 5.05 -51.25
N ILE A 282 -4.33 5.85 -51.59
CA ILE A 282 -4.50 7.10 -52.33
C ILE A 282 -4.95 6.94 -53.77
N ALA A 283 -4.75 5.74 -54.36
CA ALA A 283 -5.33 5.39 -55.67
C ALA A 283 -6.88 5.42 -55.64
N ASN A 284 -7.48 5.35 -54.45
CA ASN A 284 -8.92 5.36 -54.22
C ASN A 284 -9.34 6.73 -53.63
N PRO A 285 -10.01 7.61 -54.35
CA PRO A 285 -10.41 8.94 -53.83
C PRO A 285 -11.55 8.86 -52.81
N PHE A 286 -12.20 7.73 -52.66
CA PHE A 286 -13.34 7.52 -51.79
C PHE A 286 -13.03 6.42 -50.76
N GLY A 287 -13.50 6.61 -49.55
CA GLY A 287 -13.60 5.56 -48.51
C GLY A 287 -15.05 5.21 -48.28
N LYS A 288 -15.32 3.94 -47.98
CA LYS A 288 -16.64 3.40 -47.71
C LYS A 288 -16.83 3.09 -46.25
N ILE A 289 -17.91 3.57 -45.63
CA ILE A 289 -18.31 3.16 -44.30
C ILE A 289 -18.82 1.72 -44.35
N THR A 290 -18.06 0.79 -43.80
CA THR A 290 -18.40 -0.64 -43.87
C THR A 290 -19.18 -1.10 -42.66
N LYS A 291 -19.07 -0.41 -41.53
CA LYS A 291 -19.71 -0.82 -40.27
C LYS A 291 -19.96 0.34 -39.34
N VAL A 292 -21.15 0.40 -38.75
CA VAL A 292 -21.53 1.33 -37.70
C VAL A 292 -22.09 0.53 -36.53
N ILE A 293 -21.33 0.49 -35.41
CA ILE A 293 -21.72 -0.32 -34.25
C ILE A 293 -21.96 0.62 -33.06
N ARG A 294 -23.12 0.51 -32.46
CA ARG A 294 -23.47 1.12 -31.19
C ARG A 294 -23.63 0.03 -30.14
N LYS A 295 -22.81 0.10 -29.08
CA LYS A 295 -22.85 -0.87 -27.98
C LYS A 295 -22.97 -0.16 -26.63
N PRO A 296 -23.85 -0.64 -25.75
CA PRO A 296 -23.86 -0.16 -24.38
C PRO A 296 -22.50 -0.47 -23.74
N THR A 297 -22.00 0.48 -22.99
CA THR A 297 -20.75 0.35 -22.22
C THR A 297 -20.97 0.85 -20.81
N SER A 298 -20.18 0.34 -19.87
CA SER A 298 -20.25 0.73 -18.48
C SER A 298 -18.87 1.06 -17.95
N ASN A 299 -18.80 2.13 -17.17
CA ASN A 299 -17.63 2.38 -16.34
C ASN A 299 -17.94 1.90 -14.92
N TRP A 300 -17.21 0.91 -14.49
CA TRP A 300 -17.51 0.19 -13.27
C TRP A 300 -17.16 1.05 -12.05
N ARG A 301 -18.08 1.04 -11.06
CA ARG A 301 -17.84 1.63 -9.74
C ARG A 301 -16.63 0.98 -9.06
N PRO A 302 -15.94 1.68 -8.17
CA PRO A 302 -14.76 1.15 -7.51
C PRO A 302 -15.09 -0.05 -6.62
N LEU A 303 -14.09 -0.89 -6.37
CA LEU A 303 -14.15 -1.88 -5.29
C LEU A 303 -14.01 -1.19 -3.92
N PRO A 304 -14.45 -1.85 -2.85
CA PRO A 304 -14.18 -1.42 -1.49
C PRO A 304 -12.69 -1.13 -1.27
N LEU A 305 -12.39 -0.20 -0.37
CA LEU A 305 -11.07 0.42 -0.25
C LEU A 305 -10.13 -0.40 0.63
N THR A 306 -8.99 -0.80 0.06
CA THR A 306 -7.86 -1.40 0.78
C THR A 306 -6.81 -0.35 1.13
N THR A 307 -5.86 -0.69 2.01
CA THR A 307 -4.72 0.17 2.36
C THR A 307 -3.87 0.54 1.15
N VAL A 308 -3.58 -0.43 0.28
CA VAL A 308 -2.79 -0.23 -0.94
C VAL A 308 -3.46 0.77 -1.88
N GLU A 309 -4.76 0.61 -2.12
CA GLU A 309 -5.52 1.53 -2.97
C GLU A 309 -5.62 2.93 -2.36
N LEU A 310 -5.81 3.04 -1.03
CA LEU A 310 -5.77 4.33 -0.34
C LEU A 310 -4.44 5.07 -0.58
N GLN A 311 -3.32 4.39 -0.39
CA GLN A 311 -1.99 4.95 -0.57
C GLN A 311 -1.74 5.38 -2.02
N LYS A 312 -2.06 4.51 -3.00
CA LYS A 312 -1.94 4.80 -4.44
C LYS A 312 -2.77 6.00 -4.86
N ASP A 313 -4.03 6.03 -4.43
CA ASP A 313 -4.94 7.11 -4.82
C ASP A 313 -4.59 8.43 -4.14
N CYS A 314 -4.20 8.43 -2.86
CA CYS A 314 -3.71 9.63 -2.20
C CYS A 314 -2.45 10.20 -2.87
N ALA A 315 -1.51 9.35 -3.28
CA ALA A 315 -0.31 9.78 -3.98
C ALA A 315 -0.65 10.33 -5.39
N ARG A 316 -1.56 9.69 -6.10
CA ARG A 316 -1.99 10.10 -7.44
C ARG A 316 -2.79 11.40 -7.43
N ILE A 317 -3.82 11.49 -6.55
CA ILE A 317 -4.84 12.54 -6.56
C ILE A 317 -4.36 13.78 -5.79
N PHE A 318 -3.84 13.56 -4.57
CA PHE A 318 -3.51 14.65 -3.64
C PHE A 318 -2.02 14.96 -3.58
N LYS A 319 -1.18 14.23 -4.33
CA LYS A 319 0.29 14.33 -4.26
C LYS A 319 0.81 14.16 -2.83
N MET A 320 0.14 13.30 -2.08
CA MET A 320 0.44 12.95 -0.69
C MET A 320 1.25 11.67 -0.66
N SER A 321 2.35 11.63 0.10
CA SER A 321 3.13 10.39 0.22
C SER A 321 2.30 9.25 0.84
N ALA A 322 2.62 8.01 0.51
CA ALA A 322 1.95 6.84 1.09
C ALA A 322 2.00 6.85 2.63
N LYS A 323 3.13 7.30 3.20
CA LYS A 323 3.29 7.45 4.66
C LYS A 323 2.34 8.50 5.23
N ASP A 324 2.27 9.67 4.63
CA ASP A 324 1.35 10.73 5.07
C ASP A 324 -0.12 10.31 4.97
N ALA A 325 -0.48 9.56 3.93
CA ALA A 325 -1.84 9.06 3.72
C ALA A 325 -2.22 8.05 4.82
N LEU A 326 -1.32 7.12 5.13
CA LEU A 326 -1.54 6.11 6.18
C LEU A 326 -1.58 6.76 7.57
N ASP A 327 -0.64 7.67 7.88
CA ASP A 327 -0.61 8.40 9.16
C ASP A 327 -1.90 9.23 9.36
N ALA A 328 -2.44 9.81 8.29
CA ALA A 328 -3.71 10.54 8.33
C ALA A 328 -4.90 9.59 8.58
N ALA A 329 -4.92 8.44 7.91
CA ALA A 329 -5.95 7.42 8.10
C ALA A 329 -5.92 6.83 9.53
N GLU A 330 -4.75 6.54 10.07
CA GLU A 330 -4.61 6.08 11.46
C GLU A 330 -5.10 7.11 12.48
N LYS A 331 -4.84 8.41 12.25
CA LYS A 331 -5.39 9.48 13.09
C LYS A 331 -6.92 9.55 13.02
N LEU A 332 -7.50 9.36 11.84
CA LEU A 332 -8.97 9.31 11.67
C LEU A 332 -9.57 8.08 12.36
N TYR A 333 -8.94 6.91 12.26
CA TYR A 333 -9.31 5.71 12.99
C TYR A 333 -9.26 5.92 14.51
N ASN A 334 -8.17 6.45 15.03
CA ASN A 334 -8.02 6.75 16.47
C ASN A 334 -9.04 7.76 16.99
N LYS A 335 -9.60 8.62 16.12
CA LYS A 335 -10.70 9.54 16.42
C LYS A 335 -12.09 8.89 16.24
N GLY A 336 -12.18 7.66 15.74
CA GLY A 336 -13.40 6.92 15.52
C GLY A 336 -14.19 7.33 14.27
N PHE A 337 -13.59 7.99 13.31
CA PHE A 337 -14.25 8.46 12.09
C PHE A 337 -14.24 7.43 10.94
N ILE A 338 -13.20 6.60 10.86
CA ILE A 338 -13.09 5.53 9.87
C ILE A 338 -12.76 4.21 10.57
N SER A 339 -12.93 3.09 9.84
CA SER A 339 -12.49 1.77 10.27
C SER A 339 -10.96 1.67 10.26
N TYR A 340 -10.42 0.57 10.79
CA TYR A 340 -8.98 0.29 10.82
C TYR A 340 -8.38 0.39 9.41
N PRO A 341 -7.34 1.21 9.20
CA PRO A 341 -6.87 1.52 7.86
C PRO A 341 -5.83 0.54 7.31
N ARG A 342 -5.42 -0.48 8.06
CA ARG A 342 -4.51 -1.52 7.60
C ARG A 342 -5.30 -2.78 7.30
N THR A 343 -5.79 -2.91 6.06
CA THR A 343 -6.56 -4.05 5.60
C THR A 343 -6.29 -4.34 4.13
N GLU A 344 -6.22 -5.61 3.80
CA GLU A 344 -6.15 -6.09 2.42
C GLU A 344 -7.54 -6.46 1.88
N THR A 345 -8.56 -6.45 2.74
CA THR A 345 -9.93 -6.84 2.40
C THR A 345 -10.58 -5.85 1.44
N ASP A 346 -11.11 -6.36 0.34
CA ASP A 346 -11.81 -5.61 -0.71
C ASP A 346 -13.27 -6.06 -0.93
N GLN A 347 -13.86 -6.67 0.11
CA GLN A 347 -15.26 -7.08 0.14
C GLN A 347 -15.88 -6.81 1.51
N PHE A 348 -17.11 -6.28 1.54
CA PHE A 348 -17.83 -6.05 2.79
C PHE A 348 -18.48 -7.33 3.30
N PRO A 349 -18.46 -7.58 4.64
CA PRO A 349 -19.22 -8.66 5.25
C PRO A 349 -20.73 -8.51 4.95
N GLN A 350 -21.41 -9.61 4.64
CA GLN A 350 -22.84 -9.58 4.30
C GLN A 350 -23.73 -9.08 5.47
N ALA A 351 -23.31 -9.31 6.71
CA ALA A 351 -24.03 -8.88 7.90
C ALA A 351 -23.89 -7.39 8.22
N MET A 352 -23.07 -6.64 7.47
CA MET A 352 -22.78 -5.24 7.76
C MET A 352 -23.89 -4.32 7.22
N ASP A 353 -24.48 -3.50 8.06
CA ASP A 353 -25.50 -2.52 7.64
C ASP A 353 -24.85 -1.27 7.02
N LEU A 354 -24.61 -1.35 5.70
CA LEU A 354 -24.03 -0.26 4.92
C LEU A 354 -24.99 0.93 4.78
N LYS A 355 -26.32 0.70 4.88
CA LYS A 355 -27.31 1.78 4.79
C LYS A 355 -27.30 2.67 6.02
N GLU A 356 -27.10 2.10 7.21
CA GLU A 356 -26.88 2.88 8.43
C GLU A 356 -25.67 3.80 8.29
N LEU A 357 -24.55 3.28 7.75
CA LEU A 357 -23.33 4.07 7.54
C LEU A 357 -23.53 5.20 6.52
N ILE A 358 -24.31 4.96 5.44
CA ILE A 358 -24.71 6.01 4.48
C ILE A 358 -25.56 7.06 5.21
N GLY A 359 -26.51 6.64 6.04
CA GLY A 359 -27.36 7.54 6.80
C GLY A 359 -26.59 8.49 7.71
N LYS A 360 -25.53 8.00 8.37
CA LYS A 360 -24.63 8.85 9.19
C LYS A 360 -23.96 9.97 8.39
N GLN A 361 -23.77 9.79 7.07
CA GLN A 361 -23.13 10.79 6.19
C GLN A 361 -24.12 11.80 5.57
N SER A 362 -25.42 11.62 5.75
CA SER A 362 -26.46 12.46 5.11
C SER A 362 -26.48 13.92 5.53
N GLN A 363 -25.86 14.24 6.67
CA GLN A 363 -25.81 15.62 7.18
C GLN A 363 -24.72 16.50 6.53
N ASP A 364 -23.85 15.95 5.68
CA ASP A 364 -22.81 16.72 4.99
C ASP A 364 -23.36 17.43 3.74
N THR A 365 -23.08 18.71 3.60
CA THR A 365 -23.57 19.53 2.47
C THR A 365 -23.04 19.12 1.10
N ARG A 366 -21.92 18.40 1.02
CA ARG A 366 -21.25 18.02 -0.24
C ARG A 366 -21.72 16.70 -0.82
N TRP A 367 -22.21 15.77 0.01
CA TRP A 367 -22.68 14.46 -0.42
C TRP A 367 -23.99 14.01 0.26
N GLY A 368 -24.55 14.81 1.15
CA GLY A 368 -25.78 14.44 1.88
C GLY A 368 -27.00 14.23 0.97
N SER A 369 -27.16 15.06 -0.07
CA SER A 369 -28.19 14.84 -1.08
C SER A 369 -28.01 13.50 -1.79
N TYR A 370 -26.78 13.15 -2.13
CA TYR A 370 -26.47 11.87 -2.76
C TYR A 370 -26.73 10.67 -1.83
N CYS A 371 -26.46 10.81 -0.53
CA CYS A 371 -26.83 9.81 0.47
C CYS A 371 -28.34 9.59 0.50
N SER A 372 -29.14 10.68 0.43
CA SER A 372 -30.59 10.60 0.38
C SER A 372 -31.09 9.90 -0.88
N GLU A 373 -30.48 10.17 -2.03
CA GLU A 373 -30.78 9.46 -3.29
C GLU A 373 -30.53 7.95 -3.17
N LEU A 374 -29.41 7.55 -2.55
CA LEU A 374 -29.11 6.14 -2.33
C LEU A 374 -30.13 5.46 -1.43
N LEU A 375 -30.53 6.10 -0.33
CA LEU A 375 -31.39 5.51 0.68
C LEU A 375 -32.88 5.50 0.27
N HIS A 376 -33.35 6.56 -0.40
CA HIS A 376 -34.80 6.80 -0.59
C HIS A 376 -35.26 6.70 -2.04
N GLU A 377 -34.36 6.82 -3.02
CA GLU A 377 -34.72 6.75 -4.45
C GLU A 377 -34.37 5.41 -5.12
N GLY A 378 -34.04 4.38 -4.33
CA GLY A 378 -33.73 3.04 -4.82
C GLY A 378 -32.40 2.92 -5.61
N LYS A 379 -31.53 3.92 -5.48
CA LYS A 379 -30.20 3.96 -6.18
C LYS A 379 -29.12 3.18 -5.44
N TYR A 380 -29.38 2.70 -4.22
CA TYR A 380 -28.44 1.85 -3.49
C TYR A 380 -28.18 0.52 -4.22
N ARG A 381 -26.92 0.15 -4.29
CA ARG A 381 -26.47 -1.16 -4.75
C ARG A 381 -25.48 -1.73 -3.76
N THR A 382 -25.62 -3.02 -3.48
CA THR A 382 -24.60 -3.75 -2.71
C THR A 382 -23.25 -3.62 -3.41
N PRO A 383 -22.17 -3.23 -2.69
CA PRO A 383 -20.85 -3.14 -3.27
C PRO A 383 -20.41 -4.45 -3.93
N ARG A 384 -19.65 -4.32 -5.01
CA ARG A 384 -19.00 -5.48 -5.61
C ARG A 384 -17.89 -5.96 -4.68
N GLY A 385 -17.76 -7.26 -4.48
CA GLY A 385 -16.64 -7.85 -3.77
C GLY A 385 -15.43 -8.03 -4.70
N GLY A 386 -14.23 -7.84 -4.18
CA GLY A 386 -13.00 -8.28 -4.81
C GLY A 386 -12.65 -9.72 -4.45
N LYS A 387 -11.37 -10.04 -4.36
CA LYS A 387 -10.87 -11.40 -4.10
C LYS A 387 -10.15 -11.54 -2.75
N ASN A 388 -9.84 -10.41 -2.12
CA ASN A 388 -9.01 -10.37 -0.94
C ASN A 388 -9.87 -10.26 0.32
N ASP A 389 -9.52 -11.07 1.32
CA ASP A 389 -10.15 -11.09 2.64
C ASP A 389 -9.09 -11.49 3.68
N ASP A 390 -8.67 -10.56 4.51
CA ASP A 390 -7.72 -10.80 5.61
C ASP A 390 -8.40 -11.47 6.82
N LYS A 391 -9.73 -11.66 6.74
CA LYS A 391 -10.59 -12.28 7.77
C LYS A 391 -10.56 -11.58 9.13
N ALA A 392 -9.87 -10.46 9.23
CA ALA A 392 -9.72 -9.68 10.45
C ALA A 392 -10.49 -8.35 10.37
N HIS A 393 -10.50 -7.70 9.21
CA HIS A 393 -11.05 -6.37 9.03
C HIS A 393 -11.94 -6.25 7.81
N PRO A 394 -12.99 -5.42 7.87
CA PRO A 394 -13.67 -4.96 6.68
C PRO A 394 -12.80 -3.99 5.88
N PRO A 395 -13.16 -3.67 4.63
CA PRO A 395 -12.56 -2.58 3.88
C PRO A 395 -12.60 -1.25 4.63
N ILE A 396 -11.69 -0.33 4.30
CA ILE A 396 -11.69 1.01 4.89
C ILE A 396 -12.97 1.73 4.50
N HIS A 397 -13.73 2.21 5.51
CA HIS A 397 -15.01 2.88 5.33
C HIS A 397 -15.25 3.92 6.43
N PRO A 398 -16.17 4.89 6.23
CA PRO A 398 -16.56 5.82 7.28
C PRO A 398 -17.42 5.09 8.34
N VAL A 399 -17.10 5.31 9.61
CA VAL A 399 -17.83 4.77 10.78
C VAL A 399 -18.76 5.81 11.36
N ASN A 400 -18.26 7.03 11.53
CA ASN A 400 -19.02 8.16 12.03
C ASN A 400 -18.84 9.38 11.12
N TYR A 401 -19.79 10.30 11.19
CA TYR A 401 -19.66 11.59 10.52
C TYR A 401 -18.60 12.46 11.20
N ALA A 402 -17.74 13.07 10.39
CA ALA A 402 -16.79 14.09 10.83
C ALA A 402 -17.07 15.41 10.10
N ASN A 403 -17.37 16.45 10.87
CA ASN A 403 -17.37 17.79 10.30
C ASN A 403 -15.93 18.17 9.91
N LEU A 404 -15.68 18.41 8.63
CA LEU A 404 -14.33 18.70 8.14
C LEU A 404 -13.72 19.96 8.73
N SER A 405 -14.55 20.96 9.11
CA SER A 405 -14.05 22.17 9.78
C SER A 405 -13.44 21.88 11.15
N ALA A 406 -13.87 20.81 11.81
CA ALA A 406 -13.35 20.35 13.10
C ALA A 406 -12.10 19.46 13.00
N LEU A 407 -11.64 19.12 11.79
CA LEU A 407 -10.41 18.39 11.58
C LEU A 407 -9.22 19.34 11.47
N ASP A 408 -8.23 19.16 12.33
CA ASP A 408 -7.11 20.07 12.55
C ASP A 408 -6.11 20.15 11.37
N ASN A 409 -6.20 19.23 10.39
CA ASN A 409 -5.19 19.09 9.35
C ASN A 409 -5.82 18.82 7.98
N ASP A 410 -5.30 19.49 6.98
CA ASP A 410 -5.75 19.39 5.58
C ASP A 410 -5.60 17.96 5.00
N LYS A 411 -4.56 17.22 5.44
CA LYS A 411 -4.37 15.81 5.06
C LYS A 411 -5.50 14.93 5.60
N LEU A 412 -5.92 15.14 6.86
CA LEU A 412 -7.06 14.43 7.46
C LEU A 412 -8.36 14.70 6.71
N LYS A 413 -8.61 15.98 6.36
CA LYS A 413 -9.79 16.36 5.58
C LYS A 413 -9.86 15.64 4.24
N LYS A 414 -8.76 15.67 3.48
CA LYS A 414 -8.65 15.02 2.17
C LYS A 414 -8.85 13.52 2.24
N VAL A 415 -8.20 12.85 3.21
CA VAL A 415 -8.30 11.40 3.38
C VAL A 415 -9.72 11.01 3.82
N TYR A 416 -10.33 11.71 4.77
CA TYR A 416 -11.69 11.43 5.20
C TYR A 416 -12.70 11.62 4.05
N GLU A 417 -12.64 12.75 3.33
CA GLU A 417 -13.49 13.00 2.16
C GLU A 417 -13.33 11.91 1.10
N TYR A 418 -12.09 11.50 0.83
CA TYR A 418 -11.82 10.43 -0.12
C TYR A 418 -12.45 9.11 0.31
N VAL A 419 -12.29 8.72 1.58
CA VAL A 419 -12.87 7.48 2.14
C VAL A 419 -14.39 7.49 2.03
N VAL A 420 -15.05 8.60 2.40
CA VAL A 420 -16.51 8.74 2.30
C VAL A 420 -16.97 8.64 0.85
N ARG A 421 -16.37 9.42 -0.05
CA ARG A 421 -16.75 9.42 -1.48
C ARG A 421 -16.51 8.06 -2.14
N ARG A 422 -15.42 7.38 -1.79
CA ARG A 422 -15.14 6.03 -2.28
C ARG A 422 -16.18 5.03 -1.79
N PHE A 423 -16.57 5.08 -0.52
CA PHE A 423 -17.58 4.24 0.09
C PHE A 423 -18.96 4.43 -0.59
N LEU A 424 -19.40 5.68 -0.74
CA LEU A 424 -20.66 6.00 -1.42
C LEU A 424 -20.65 5.54 -2.88
N ALA A 425 -19.52 5.70 -3.58
CA ALA A 425 -19.35 5.21 -4.93
C ALA A 425 -19.45 3.69 -5.03
N CYS A 426 -18.89 2.94 -4.06
CA CYS A 426 -19.05 1.49 -4.00
C CYS A 426 -20.52 1.05 -3.87
N CYS A 427 -21.33 1.85 -3.15
CA CYS A 427 -22.74 1.59 -2.88
C CYS A 427 -23.69 2.07 -4.00
N SER A 428 -23.17 2.50 -5.14
CA SER A 428 -23.93 3.12 -6.25
C SER A 428 -24.03 2.22 -7.47
N ASP A 429 -24.78 2.66 -8.48
CA ASP A 429 -24.76 2.04 -9.82
C ASP A 429 -23.49 2.39 -10.60
N ASP A 430 -23.08 1.51 -11.51
CA ASP A 430 -22.04 1.77 -12.50
C ASP A 430 -22.45 2.93 -13.42
N ALA A 431 -21.49 3.73 -13.86
CA ALA A 431 -21.78 4.72 -14.90
C ALA A 431 -22.05 4.03 -16.23
N LYS A 432 -23.06 4.52 -16.96
CA LYS A 432 -23.56 3.92 -18.20
C LYS A 432 -23.34 4.86 -19.38
N GLY A 433 -22.95 4.30 -20.49
CA GLY A 433 -22.76 5.03 -21.73
C GLY A 433 -22.99 4.13 -22.95
N GLU A 434 -22.84 4.73 -24.10
CA GLU A 434 -22.87 4.08 -25.39
C GLU A 434 -21.57 4.35 -26.13
N LEU A 435 -20.91 3.30 -26.60
CA LEU A 435 -19.75 3.37 -27.45
C LEU A 435 -20.18 3.23 -28.90
N ASN A 436 -19.99 4.27 -29.70
CA ASN A 436 -20.21 4.26 -31.13
C ASN A 436 -18.86 4.02 -31.83
N THR A 437 -18.77 2.96 -32.63
CA THR A 437 -17.60 2.60 -33.43
C THR A 437 -17.96 2.61 -34.89
N VAL A 438 -17.28 3.41 -35.67
CA VAL A 438 -17.44 3.51 -37.12
C VAL A 438 -16.20 2.95 -37.79
N THR A 439 -16.40 2.01 -38.73
CA THR A 439 -15.32 1.44 -39.55
C THR A 439 -15.40 2.01 -40.95
N LEU A 440 -14.28 2.56 -41.40
CA LEU A 440 -14.06 3.11 -42.73
C LEU A 440 -13.09 2.18 -43.48
N GLN A 441 -13.46 1.73 -44.65
CA GLN A 441 -12.57 1.06 -45.60
C GLN A 441 -12.05 2.08 -46.61
N TRP A 442 -10.72 2.20 -46.75
CA TRP A 442 -10.07 3.02 -47.77
C TRP A 442 -8.98 2.22 -48.47
N GLY A 443 -9.19 1.96 -49.76
CA GLY A 443 -8.45 0.93 -50.48
C GLY A 443 -8.72 -0.44 -49.87
N LYS A 444 -7.67 -1.18 -49.53
CA LYS A 444 -7.77 -2.50 -48.85
C LYS A 444 -7.68 -2.39 -47.33
N GLU A 445 -7.53 -1.16 -46.78
CA GLU A 445 -7.26 -0.94 -45.38
C GLU A 445 -8.49 -0.46 -44.61
N GLU A 446 -8.54 -0.84 -43.34
CA GLU A 446 -9.62 -0.46 -42.42
C GLU A 446 -9.13 0.57 -41.42
N PHE A 447 -10.00 1.51 -41.13
CA PHE A 447 -9.78 2.58 -40.12
C PHE A 447 -10.99 2.67 -39.21
N THR A 448 -10.78 3.00 -37.96
CA THR A 448 -11.86 3.11 -36.97
C THR A 448 -11.89 4.47 -36.30
N ALA A 449 -13.10 5.01 -36.11
CA ALA A 449 -13.37 6.13 -35.23
C ALA A 449 -14.28 5.67 -34.09
N THR A 450 -13.99 6.12 -32.87
CA THR A 450 -14.80 5.77 -31.70
C THR A 450 -15.29 7.03 -31.00
N GLY A 451 -16.54 7.00 -30.57
CA GLY A 451 -17.16 8.06 -29.78
C GLY A 451 -17.88 7.47 -28.57
N LEU A 452 -17.66 8.06 -27.42
CA LEU A 452 -18.35 7.70 -26.18
C LEU A 452 -19.45 8.73 -25.88
N ALA A 453 -20.66 8.28 -25.66
CA ALA A 453 -21.74 9.06 -25.09
C ALA A 453 -22.05 8.56 -23.67
N VAL A 454 -21.84 9.41 -22.67
CA VAL A 454 -22.18 9.10 -21.26
C VAL A 454 -23.67 9.37 -21.08
N ILE A 455 -24.43 8.32 -20.75
CA ILE A 455 -25.89 8.38 -20.57
C ILE A 455 -26.23 8.67 -19.10
N ALA A 456 -25.56 7.97 -18.17
CA ALA A 456 -25.77 8.15 -16.74
C ALA A 456 -24.44 8.11 -15.98
N LYS A 457 -24.13 9.18 -15.27
CA LYS A 457 -22.89 9.30 -14.49
C LYS A 457 -22.90 8.42 -13.24
N ASN A 458 -24.07 8.25 -12.60
CA ASN A 458 -24.26 7.45 -11.40
C ASN A 458 -23.20 7.71 -10.32
N TYR A 459 -22.34 6.73 -9.96
CA TYR A 459 -21.31 6.89 -8.93
C TYR A 459 -20.33 8.05 -9.21
N LEU A 460 -20.12 8.43 -10.46
CA LEU A 460 -19.24 9.55 -10.81
C LEU A 460 -19.74 10.90 -10.27
N ASN A 461 -21.02 11.02 -9.94
CA ASN A 461 -21.56 12.24 -9.32
C ASN A 461 -20.98 12.48 -7.92
N VAL A 462 -20.68 11.43 -7.17
CA VAL A 462 -20.08 11.54 -5.84
C VAL A 462 -18.57 11.30 -5.83
N TYR A 463 -18.03 10.72 -6.91
CA TYR A 463 -16.62 10.33 -7.01
C TYR A 463 -15.87 11.10 -8.11
N PRO A 464 -15.48 12.37 -7.86
CA PRO A 464 -14.90 13.26 -8.87
C PRO A 464 -13.46 12.89 -9.26
N TYR A 465 -12.87 11.89 -8.62
CA TYR A 465 -11.47 11.48 -8.83
C TYR A 465 -11.25 10.64 -10.09
N LYS A 466 -12.32 10.24 -10.76
CA LYS A 466 -12.28 9.49 -12.01
C LYS A 466 -13.07 10.25 -13.08
N LYS A 467 -12.38 10.60 -14.16
CA LYS A 467 -13.02 11.24 -15.32
C LYS A 467 -13.51 10.17 -16.29
N TRP A 468 -14.75 10.27 -16.66
CA TRP A 468 -15.36 9.49 -17.74
C TRP A 468 -16.42 10.37 -18.39
N GLU A 469 -16.01 11.02 -19.48
CA GLU A 469 -16.78 12.06 -20.12
C GLU A 469 -17.05 11.67 -21.56
N SER A 470 -18.14 12.16 -22.11
CA SER A 470 -18.43 11.99 -23.54
C SER A 470 -17.31 12.58 -24.37
N SER A 471 -16.84 11.82 -25.35
CA SER A 471 -15.99 12.38 -26.41
C SER A 471 -16.81 13.32 -27.30
N LYS A 472 -16.15 14.01 -28.23
CA LYS A 472 -16.90 14.73 -29.28
C LYS A 472 -17.88 13.76 -29.93
N LYS A 473 -19.15 14.19 -30.04
CA LYS A 473 -20.20 13.39 -30.64
C LYS A 473 -19.79 13.06 -32.08
N LEU A 474 -19.71 11.77 -32.41
CA LEU A 474 -19.52 11.38 -33.80
C LEU A 474 -20.76 11.78 -34.59
N PRO A 475 -20.59 12.35 -35.79
CA PRO A 475 -21.70 12.57 -36.73
C PRO A 475 -22.42 11.27 -37.04
N ASN A 476 -23.62 11.37 -37.55
CA ASN A 476 -24.35 10.19 -38.01
C ASN A 476 -23.73 9.66 -39.31
N PHE A 477 -23.03 8.56 -39.18
CA PHE A 477 -22.55 7.77 -40.34
C PHE A 477 -23.59 6.73 -40.74
N ILE A 478 -23.71 6.51 -42.03
CA ILE A 478 -24.60 5.48 -42.60
C ILE A 478 -23.74 4.36 -43.16
N GLU A 479 -24.07 3.13 -42.79
CA GLU A 479 -23.38 1.95 -43.32
C GLU A 479 -23.63 1.84 -44.83
N GLY A 480 -22.57 1.56 -45.61
CA GLY A 480 -22.60 1.52 -47.05
C GLY A 480 -22.28 2.86 -47.74
N GLU A 481 -22.27 3.97 -47.00
CA GLU A 481 -22.00 5.30 -47.55
C GLU A 481 -20.55 5.45 -48.00
N SER A 482 -20.34 6.09 -49.16
CA SER A 482 -19.00 6.44 -49.67
C SER A 482 -18.73 7.89 -49.44
N ARG A 483 -17.54 8.22 -48.95
CA ARG A 483 -17.10 9.59 -48.65
C ARG A 483 -15.74 9.91 -49.28
N SER A 484 -15.61 11.11 -49.81
CA SER A 484 -14.32 11.55 -50.34
C SER A 484 -13.26 11.68 -49.24
N ILE A 485 -12.10 11.12 -49.45
CA ILE A 485 -10.95 11.16 -48.53
C ILE A 485 -10.14 12.41 -48.84
N THR A 486 -10.27 13.45 -48.05
CA THR A 486 -9.54 14.72 -48.22
C THR A 486 -8.36 14.89 -47.29
N GLY A 487 -8.21 14.03 -46.29
CA GLY A 487 -7.24 14.15 -45.20
C GLY A 487 -6.40 12.90 -44.89
N GLY A 488 -6.24 11.99 -45.89
CA GLY A 488 -5.39 10.81 -45.71
C GLY A 488 -3.89 11.13 -45.77
N LYS A 489 -3.12 10.76 -44.76
CA LYS A 489 -1.68 11.02 -44.67
C LYS A 489 -0.93 9.85 -44.05
N MET A 490 0.23 9.52 -44.65
CA MET A 490 1.22 8.71 -43.94
C MET A 490 1.98 9.60 -42.95
N LYS A 491 2.06 9.17 -41.69
CA LYS A 491 2.74 9.88 -40.62
C LYS A 491 3.88 9.08 -40.06
N GLU A 492 4.92 9.76 -39.61
CA GLU A 492 6.06 9.19 -38.89
C GLU A 492 5.89 9.47 -37.40
N GLY A 493 6.12 8.49 -36.57
CA GLY A 493 6.25 8.60 -35.12
C GLY A 493 7.60 8.03 -34.66
N LYS A 494 7.87 8.19 -33.37
CA LYS A 494 9.00 7.58 -32.70
C LYS A 494 8.54 6.92 -31.41
N THR A 495 9.07 5.74 -31.10
CA THR A 495 8.83 5.11 -29.79
C THR A 495 9.48 5.96 -28.71
N SER A 496 8.87 5.97 -27.52
CA SER A 496 9.36 6.71 -26.35
C SER A 496 9.63 5.77 -25.19
N PRO A 497 10.62 6.07 -24.34
CA PRO A 497 10.88 5.28 -23.15
C PRO A 497 9.66 5.31 -22.22
N PRO A 498 9.52 4.31 -21.32
CA PRO A 498 8.56 4.41 -20.24
C PRO A 498 8.90 5.61 -19.35
N ASN A 499 7.92 6.14 -18.64
CA ASN A 499 8.18 7.16 -17.63
C ASN A 499 9.04 6.59 -16.47
N HIS A 500 9.76 7.46 -15.78
CA HIS A 500 10.39 7.10 -14.52
C HIS A 500 9.37 6.62 -13.49
N MET A 501 9.84 5.93 -12.45
CA MET A 501 8.98 5.36 -11.43
C MET A 501 8.23 6.44 -10.64
N THR A 502 6.93 6.29 -10.50
CA THR A 502 6.11 7.09 -9.59
C THR A 502 5.82 6.31 -8.30
N GLU A 503 5.48 7.01 -7.20
CA GLU A 503 5.16 6.35 -5.94
C GLU A 503 3.95 5.40 -6.06
N PRO A 504 2.83 5.74 -6.74
CA PRO A 504 1.73 4.80 -6.97
C PRO A 504 2.11 3.55 -7.74
N GLU A 505 2.99 3.67 -8.75
CA GLU A 505 3.49 2.51 -9.51
C GLU A 505 4.37 1.61 -8.65
N LEU A 506 5.25 2.21 -7.83
CA LEU A 506 6.11 1.47 -6.91
C LEU A 506 5.28 0.70 -5.87
N ILE A 507 4.26 1.35 -5.27
CA ILE A 507 3.31 0.70 -4.36
C ILE A 507 2.66 -0.51 -5.03
N GLY A 508 2.17 -0.36 -6.26
CA GLY A 508 1.56 -1.45 -7.01
C GLY A 508 2.52 -2.60 -7.32
N LEU A 509 3.80 -2.31 -7.62
CA LEU A 509 4.82 -3.34 -7.85
C LEU A 509 5.18 -4.08 -6.55
N MET A 510 5.29 -3.37 -5.43
CA MET A 510 5.57 -3.98 -4.13
C MET A 510 4.43 -4.93 -3.72
N ASP A 511 3.19 -4.46 -3.82
CA ASP A 511 1.98 -5.24 -3.53
C ASP A 511 1.91 -6.52 -4.40
N ALA A 512 2.03 -6.39 -5.73
CA ALA A 512 2.00 -7.52 -6.65
C ALA A 512 3.10 -8.57 -6.41
N ASN A 513 4.20 -8.18 -5.77
CA ASN A 513 5.32 -9.06 -5.43
C ASN A 513 5.36 -9.47 -3.96
N GLY A 514 4.34 -9.13 -3.16
CA GLY A 514 4.25 -9.48 -1.74
C GLY A 514 5.34 -8.82 -0.88
N ILE A 515 5.75 -7.60 -1.20
CA ILE A 515 6.70 -6.81 -0.40
C ILE A 515 5.93 -5.77 0.41
N GLY A 516 6.08 -5.80 1.73
CA GLY A 516 5.42 -4.86 2.62
C GLY A 516 3.98 -5.26 2.95
N THR A 517 3.77 -6.53 3.28
CA THR A 517 2.54 -7.04 3.86
C THR A 517 2.16 -6.29 5.14
N ASP A 518 0.92 -6.44 5.59
CA ASP A 518 0.39 -5.76 6.76
C ASP A 518 0.55 -4.22 6.70
N ALA A 519 0.40 -3.65 5.49
CA ALA A 519 0.47 -2.21 5.20
C ALA A 519 1.82 -1.52 5.51
N THR A 520 2.94 -2.25 5.42
CA THR A 520 4.29 -1.69 5.65
C THR A 520 4.95 -1.10 4.41
N ILE A 521 4.30 -1.15 3.23
CA ILE A 521 4.81 -0.60 1.95
C ILE A 521 5.28 0.85 2.12
N ALA A 522 4.44 1.71 2.71
CA ALA A 522 4.74 3.11 2.92
C ALA A 522 6.02 3.34 3.74
N GLU A 523 6.25 2.50 4.75
CA GLU A 523 7.44 2.60 5.60
C GLU A 523 8.72 2.22 4.85
N HIS A 524 8.66 1.21 3.98
CA HIS A 524 9.83 0.81 3.19
C HIS A 524 10.20 1.90 2.17
N ILE A 525 9.23 2.51 1.49
CA ILE A 525 9.46 3.65 0.60
C ILE A 525 10.05 4.82 1.37
N PHE A 526 9.49 5.15 2.53
CA PHE A 526 10.01 6.21 3.40
C PHE A 526 11.45 5.93 3.85
N LYS A 527 11.76 4.68 4.26
CA LYS A 527 13.10 4.29 4.70
C LYS A 527 14.16 4.44 3.61
N ILE A 528 13.90 3.98 2.36
CA ILE A 528 14.87 4.12 1.27
C ILE A 528 15.10 5.60 0.89
N THR A 529 14.07 6.44 1.02
CA THR A 529 14.18 7.89 0.81
C THR A 529 15.04 8.55 1.88
N ASN A 530 14.76 8.28 3.16
CA ASN A 530 15.52 8.86 4.28
C ASN A 530 16.97 8.40 4.36
N ARG A 531 17.26 7.20 3.87
CA ARG A 531 18.62 6.67 3.76
C ARG A 531 19.40 7.24 2.58
N GLY A 532 18.76 8.04 1.73
CA GLY A 532 19.38 8.65 0.56
C GLY A 532 19.68 7.66 -0.57
N TYR A 533 18.97 6.53 -0.64
CA TYR A 533 19.12 5.57 -1.74
C TYR A 533 18.34 6.00 -2.97
N VAL A 534 17.36 6.87 -2.80
CA VAL A 534 16.57 7.46 -3.87
C VAL A 534 16.40 8.96 -3.67
N VAL A 535 16.17 9.66 -4.77
CA VAL A 535 15.83 11.08 -4.81
C VAL A 535 14.49 11.29 -5.49
N LYS A 536 13.70 12.24 -5.02
CA LYS A 536 12.44 12.61 -5.64
C LYS A 536 12.65 13.83 -6.52
N THR A 537 12.23 13.75 -7.78
CA THR A 537 12.29 14.85 -8.75
C THR A 537 10.92 15.15 -9.32
N LYS A 538 10.66 16.42 -9.59
CA LYS A 538 9.39 16.87 -10.15
C LYS A 538 9.56 17.28 -11.61
N GLN A 539 8.89 16.59 -12.53
CA GLN A 539 8.92 16.90 -13.95
C GLN A 539 7.48 17.08 -14.47
N ARG A 540 7.19 18.21 -15.10
CA ARG A 540 5.87 18.53 -15.68
C ARG A 540 4.69 18.27 -14.70
N GLY A 541 4.87 18.61 -13.42
CA GLY A 541 3.85 18.42 -12.38
C GLY A 541 3.72 17.00 -11.81
N THR A 542 4.48 16.03 -12.32
CA THR A 542 4.54 14.66 -11.81
C THR A 542 5.82 14.47 -11.00
N GLU A 543 5.70 13.87 -9.81
CA GLU A 543 6.84 13.50 -8.95
C GLU A 543 7.29 12.08 -9.32
N TYR A 544 8.59 11.93 -9.59
CA TYR A 544 9.25 10.67 -9.90
C TYR A 544 10.27 10.32 -8.82
N ILE A 545 10.47 9.04 -8.62
CA ILE A 545 11.49 8.49 -7.72
C ILE A 545 12.62 7.95 -8.58
N LEU A 546 13.81 8.49 -8.40
CA LEU A 546 15.02 8.09 -9.12
C LEU A 546 16.03 7.48 -8.13
N PRO A 547 16.85 6.51 -8.54
CA PRO A 547 17.91 6.02 -7.69
C PRO A 547 19.00 7.10 -7.53
N SER A 548 19.58 7.21 -6.32
CA SER A 548 20.82 7.94 -6.12
C SER A 548 22.01 7.15 -6.66
N GLU A 549 23.18 7.77 -6.76
CA GLU A 549 24.41 7.08 -7.14
C GLU A 549 24.70 5.91 -6.21
N LEU A 550 24.55 6.13 -4.90
CA LEU A 550 24.71 5.07 -3.90
C LEU A 550 23.68 3.94 -4.09
N GLY A 551 22.40 4.30 -4.25
CA GLY A 551 21.34 3.32 -4.48
C GLY A 551 21.57 2.49 -5.74
N MET A 552 22.00 3.13 -6.81
CA MET A 552 22.33 2.46 -8.07
C MET A 552 23.54 1.55 -7.92
N GLY A 553 24.63 2.03 -7.29
CA GLY A 553 25.84 1.26 -7.04
C GLY A 553 25.60 0.01 -6.22
N LEU A 554 24.78 0.11 -5.17
CA LEU A 554 24.41 -1.03 -4.34
C LEU A 554 23.66 -2.10 -5.13
N ILE A 555 22.62 -1.72 -5.88
CA ILE A 555 21.81 -2.69 -6.65
C ILE A 555 22.63 -3.32 -7.77
N GLN A 556 23.30 -2.51 -8.60
CA GLN A 556 24.13 -3.04 -9.68
C GLN A 556 25.31 -3.88 -9.15
N GLY A 557 25.88 -3.50 -8.02
CA GLY A 557 26.92 -4.27 -7.37
C GLY A 557 26.44 -5.66 -6.93
N PHE A 558 25.28 -5.75 -6.31
CA PHE A 558 24.69 -7.05 -5.97
C PHE A 558 24.30 -7.87 -7.20
N ASP A 559 23.78 -7.24 -8.25
CA ASP A 559 23.44 -7.93 -9.49
C ASP A 559 24.69 -8.49 -10.20
N ARG A 560 25.83 -7.78 -10.15
CA ARG A 560 27.13 -8.24 -10.72
C ARG A 560 27.79 -9.37 -9.91
N ILE A 561 27.40 -9.59 -8.65
CA ILE A 561 27.94 -10.70 -7.84
C ILE A 561 27.49 -12.06 -8.39
N GLU A 562 26.35 -12.11 -9.06
CA GLU A 562 25.76 -13.32 -9.65
C GLU A 562 25.64 -14.46 -8.63
N PHE A 563 24.72 -14.27 -7.69
CA PHE A 563 24.42 -15.28 -6.66
C PHE A 563 23.76 -16.52 -7.30
N GLU A 564 24.18 -17.70 -6.86
CA GLU A 564 23.51 -18.95 -7.25
C GLU A 564 22.11 -19.03 -6.64
N ASN A 565 21.07 -18.99 -7.50
CA ASN A 565 19.64 -19.15 -7.13
C ASN A 565 19.09 -18.15 -6.08
N ILE A 566 19.81 -17.05 -5.82
CA ILE A 566 19.44 -16.01 -4.87
C ILE A 566 19.58 -14.64 -5.53
N SER A 567 18.78 -13.68 -5.15
CA SER A 567 18.99 -12.27 -5.50
C SER A 567 18.56 -11.39 -4.32
N LEU A 568 19.46 -10.49 -3.92
CA LEU A 568 19.20 -9.53 -2.85
C LEU A 568 18.48 -8.27 -3.33
N SER A 569 18.52 -8.00 -4.65
CA SER A 569 17.89 -6.86 -5.33
C SER A 569 16.50 -7.17 -5.89
N LYS A 570 16.12 -8.45 -6.00
CA LYS A 570 14.84 -8.89 -6.56
C LYS A 570 13.89 -9.40 -5.48
N PRO A 571 12.57 -9.40 -5.73
CA PRO A 571 11.56 -9.67 -4.71
C PRO A 571 11.44 -11.14 -4.26
N PHE A 572 12.02 -12.09 -5.01
CA PHE A 572 11.77 -13.53 -4.83
C PHE A 572 12.06 -14.04 -3.41
N LEU A 573 13.20 -13.64 -2.84
CA LEU A 573 13.62 -14.08 -1.52
C LEU A 573 12.68 -13.56 -0.42
N ARG A 574 12.28 -12.29 -0.53
CA ARG A 574 11.31 -11.71 0.41
C ARG A 574 9.93 -12.34 0.26
N LYS A 575 9.45 -12.54 -0.96
CA LYS A 575 8.16 -13.20 -1.20
C LYS A 575 8.12 -14.61 -0.63
N ARG A 576 9.22 -15.38 -0.78
CA ARG A 576 9.35 -16.71 -0.16
C ARG A 576 9.26 -16.63 1.36
N LEU A 577 9.93 -15.64 1.98
CA LEU A 577 9.84 -15.42 3.42
C LEU A 577 8.40 -15.11 3.86
N GLU A 578 7.70 -14.20 3.19
CA GLU A 578 6.31 -13.88 3.54
C GLU A 578 5.39 -15.10 3.45
N ASN A 579 5.56 -15.93 2.42
CA ASN A 579 4.82 -17.19 2.31
C ASN A 579 5.14 -18.13 3.48
N SER A 580 6.40 -18.28 3.88
CA SER A 580 6.79 -19.12 5.02
C SER A 580 6.26 -18.58 6.35
N LEU A 581 6.17 -17.25 6.52
CA LEU A 581 5.53 -16.64 7.69
C LEU A 581 4.02 -16.95 7.72
N GLN A 582 3.35 -16.94 6.57
CA GLN A 582 1.95 -17.34 6.47
C GLN A 582 1.77 -18.83 6.82
N GLU A 583 2.69 -19.69 6.40
CA GLU A 583 2.66 -21.11 6.77
C GLU A 583 2.84 -21.35 8.28
N ILE A 584 3.57 -20.48 8.99
CA ILE A 584 3.63 -20.52 10.47
C ILE A 584 2.25 -20.17 11.05
N VAL A 585 1.58 -19.11 10.55
CA VAL A 585 0.23 -18.74 11.01
C VAL A 585 -0.76 -19.87 10.79
N ASP A 586 -0.70 -20.51 9.62
CA ASP A 586 -1.57 -21.64 9.27
C ASP A 586 -1.22 -22.95 10.02
N GLY A 587 -0.15 -22.95 10.83
CA GLY A 587 0.30 -24.12 11.57
C GLY A 587 0.94 -25.22 10.72
N ARG A 588 1.33 -24.91 9.47
CA ARG A 588 1.94 -25.87 8.53
C ARG A 588 3.44 -26.04 8.71
N THR A 589 4.10 -25.07 9.33
CA THR A 589 5.54 -25.10 9.63
C THR A 589 5.83 -24.44 10.99
N THR A 590 7.07 -24.53 11.47
CA THR A 590 7.49 -23.94 12.74
C THR A 590 8.43 -22.76 12.54
N LYS A 591 8.48 -21.85 13.54
CA LYS A 591 9.43 -20.72 13.55
C LYS A 591 10.87 -21.20 13.35
N GLU A 592 11.28 -22.26 14.06
CA GLU A 592 12.64 -22.79 14.08
C GLU A 592 13.05 -23.35 12.71
N GLN A 593 12.11 -23.99 12.01
CA GLN A 593 12.35 -24.52 10.67
C GLN A 593 12.54 -23.36 9.67
N VAL A 594 11.64 -22.39 9.66
CA VAL A 594 11.73 -21.22 8.78
C VAL A 594 13.02 -20.42 9.03
N LEU A 595 13.37 -20.20 10.31
CA LEU A 595 14.62 -19.53 10.67
C LEU A 595 15.84 -20.24 10.09
N ARG A 596 15.94 -21.57 10.26
CA ARG A 596 17.08 -22.36 9.73
C ARG A 596 17.20 -22.24 8.21
N GLU A 597 16.10 -22.45 7.50
CA GLU A 597 16.09 -22.43 6.04
C GLU A 597 16.46 -21.05 5.50
N VAL A 598 15.84 -20.00 6.01
CA VAL A 598 16.03 -18.63 5.52
C VAL A 598 17.44 -18.10 5.89
N ILE A 599 17.91 -18.36 7.12
CA ILE A 599 19.27 -17.97 7.54
C ILE A 599 20.32 -18.65 6.68
N GLN A 600 20.13 -19.93 6.31
CA GLN A 600 21.06 -20.65 5.43
C GLN A 600 21.17 -19.96 4.05
N LEU A 601 20.06 -19.54 3.46
CA LEU A 601 20.06 -18.80 2.19
C LEU A 601 20.81 -17.46 2.32
N TYR A 602 20.49 -16.67 3.36
CA TYR A 602 21.17 -15.39 3.59
C TYR A 602 22.66 -15.55 3.95
N ARG A 603 23.05 -16.67 4.60
CA ARG A 603 24.46 -16.98 4.85
C ARG A 603 25.23 -17.18 3.55
N GLN A 604 24.68 -17.94 2.59
CA GLN A 604 25.31 -18.12 1.27
C GLN A 604 25.51 -16.79 0.57
N ALA A 605 24.45 -15.94 0.55
CA ALA A 605 24.53 -14.59 -0.02
C ALA A 605 25.56 -13.72 0.72
N PHE A 606 25.62 -13.80 2.05
CA PHE A 606 26.56 -13.04 2.87
C PHE A 606 28.02 -13.41 2.56
N VAL A 607 28.34 -14.70 2.53
CA VAL A 607 29.71 -15.18 2.25
C VAL A 607 30.17 -14.72 0.86
N GLN A 608 29.32 -14.87 -0.16
CA GLN A 608 29.65 -14.40 -1.51
C GLN A 608 29.80 -12.88 -1.56
N SER A 609 28.94 -12.12 -0.87
CA SER A 609 29.06 -10.66 -0.78
C SER A 609 30.35 -10.22 -0.08
N ALA A 610 30.76 -10.92 0.97
CA ALA A 610 32.00 -10.62 1.68
C ALA A 610 33.25 -10.94 0.83
N GLN A 611 33.26 -12.06 0.11
CA GLN A 611 34.35 -12.47 -0.78
C GLN A 611 34.48 -11.56 -2.01
N LYS A 612 33.34 -11.15 -2.59
CA LYS A 612 33.26 -10.34 -3.81
C LYS A 612 32.99 -8.85 -3.52
N GLY A 613 33.31 -8.36 -2.32
CA GLY A 613 33.03 -6.99 -1.90
C GLY A 613 33.68 -5.90 -2.79
N ASN A 614 34.78 -6.20 -3.46
CA ASN A 614 35.40 -5.33 -4.45
C ASN A 614 34.47 -5.04 -5.65
N ILE A 615 33.60 -5.97 -6.03
CA ILE A 615 32.62 -5.79 -7.12
C ILE A 615 31.59 -4.71 -6.73
N LEU A 616 31.15 -4.68 -5.47
CA LEU A 616 30.25 -3.64 -4.96
C LEU A 616 30.89 -2.25 -5.03
N LEU A 617 32.15 -2.14 -4.60
CA LEU A 617 32.90 -0.89 -4.67
C LEU A 617 33.16 -0.43 -6.10
N GLN A 618 33.50 -1.36 -6.99
CA GLN A 618 33.74 -1.05 -8.40
C GLN A 618 32.46 -0.60 -9.09
N ALA A 619 31.31 -1.26 -8.84
CA ALA A 619 30.03 -0.84 -9.39
C ALA A 619 29.65 0.59 -8.96
N TYR A 620 29.92 0.96 -7.71
CA TYR A 620 29.69 2.31 -7.23
C TYR A 620 30.64 3.32 -7.89
N LYS A 621 31.92 2.98 -8.02
CA LYS A 621 32.92 3.82 -8.70
C LYS A 621 32.55 4.06 -10.17
N ASP A 622 32.17 3.02 -10.91
CA ASP A 622 31.76 3.12 -12.31
C ASP A 622 30.61 4.13 -12.51
N ILE A 623 29.67 4.22 -11.53
CA ILE A 623 28.55 5.16 -11.58
C ILE A 623 29.03 6.59 -11.37
N ILE A 624 29.91 6.83 -10.38
CA ILE A 624 30.48 8.16 -10.12
C ILE A 624 31.27 8.63 -11.34
N ASP A 625 32.14 7.77 -11.88
CA ASP A 625 32.98 8.10 -13.04
C ASP A 625 32.14 8.40 -14.29
N SER A 626 31.04 7.65 -14.50
CA SER A 626 30.12 7.88 -15.62
C SER A 626 29.31 9.18 -15.50
N ASN A 627 29.08 9.67 -14.29
CA ASN A 627 28.39 10.94 -14.07
C ASN A 627 29.32 12.16 -14.15
N ASN A 628 30.62 11.97 -13.87
CA ASN A 628 31.64 13.02 -13.96
C ASN A 628 32.20 13.19 -15.39
N ASN A 629 32.06 12.17 -16.26
CA ASN A 629 32.42 12.20 -17.67
C ASN A 629 31.18 11.82 -18.53
N PRO A 630 30.23 12.76 -18.78
CA PRO A 630 29.02 12.48 -19.54
C PRO A 630 29.27 12.25 -21.05
#